data_8f62db782b7725f007c66096c4beb2ff
#
_entry.id   8f62db782b7725f007c66096c4beb2ff
#
_cell.length_a   1.000
_cell.length_b   1.000
_cell.length_c   1.000
_cell.angle_alpha   90.00
_cell.angle_beta   90.00
_cell.angle_gamma   90.00
#
_symmetry.space_group_name_H-M   'P 1'
#
loop_
_entity.id
_entity.type
_entity.pdbx_description
1 polymer ?
#
loop_
_entity_poly.entity_id
_entity_poly.type
_entity_poly.pdbx_seq_one_letter_code
_entity_poly.pdbx_strand_id
1 'polypeptide(L)'
;MVAKISFGSSLYGALAYNGEKINKEEGKLLATNKIFDDCSGKTSIANALRDFQRYLSPHIRTEKPVVHISLNPHPDDVLTDMEMENIAREYLERMGYGNQPYMVYKHEDIDRHHMHIVTIRVDENGKCLDSRYNYHKSKAITRDLEEKYNLHKADRKQRQADNPLRKVDASQGNVKKQVANTVKSLCATYRFQSLGEYRALLSLYNISLEEVRGEVGESEYHGFVYSATDGQGNKVGNPFKASKIDRSVGVKAIKKRFVYSAKKLKHR
;
A
#
# COMPACT_ATOMS: atom_id res chain seq x y z
N MET A 1 5.81 11.78 7.13
CA MET A 1 5.87 11.02 5.85
C MET A 1 6.13 9.54 6.11
N VAL A 2 5.43 8.62 5.44
CA VAL A 2 5.65 7.18 5.58
C VAL A 2 6.26 6.63 4.30
N ALA A 3 7.46 6.05 4.42
CA ALA A 3 8.10 5.33 3.32
C ALA A 3 7.80 3.82 3.42
N LYS A 4 7.59 3.19 2.26
CA LYS A 4 7.49 1.74 2.14
C LYS A 4 8.42 1.29 1.03
N ILE A 5 9.36 0.41 1.36
CA ILE A 5 10.35 -0.14 0.44
C ILE A 5 9.98 -1.61 0.16
N SER A 6 9.98 -1.98 -1.10
CA SER A 6 9.81 -3.37 -1.54
C SER A 6 10.84 -3.73 -2.60
N PHE A 7 11.23 -5.01 -2.62
CA PHE A 7 12.19 -5.56 -3.56
C PHE A 7 11.49 -6.56 -4.47
N GLY A 8 11.76 -6.47 -5.76
CA GLY A 8 11.15 -7.31 -6.79
C GLY A 8 12.15 -7.80 -7.83
N SER A 9 11.74 -8.82 -8.59
CA SER A 9 12.49 -9.33 -9.74
C SER A 9 12.02 -8.73 -11.07
N SER A 10 10.75 -8.27 -11.14
CA SER A 10 10.17 -7.75 -12.37
C SER A 10 10.29 -6.23 -12.47
N LEU A 11 11.26 -5.77 -13.25
CA LEU A 11 11.38 -4.36 -13.58
C LEU A 11 10.21 -3.89 -14.45
N TYR A 12 9.83 -4.69 -15.45
CA TYR A 12 8.66 -4.41 -16.28
C TYR A 12 7.38 -4.20 -15.45
N GLY A 13 7.12 -5.10 -14.51
CA GLY A 13 5.92 -4.97 -13.64
C GLY A 13 5.92 -3.69 -12.81
N ALA A 14 7.09 -3.25 -12.31
CA ALA A 14 7.20 -2.00 -11.56
C ALA A 14 7.00 -0.76 -12.45
N LEU A 15 7.56 -0.76 -13.66
CA LEU A 15 7.42 0.33 -14.62
C LEU A 15 6.01 0.39 -15.21
N ALA A 16 5.42 -0.76 -15.58
CA ALA A 16 4.08 -0.84 -16.14
C ALA A 16 3.03 -0.32 -15.14
N TYR A 17 3.10 -0.76 -13.88
CA TYR A 17 2.17 -0.29 -12.83
C TYR A 17 2.14 1.23 -12.68
N ASN A 18 3.30 1.88 -12.73
CA ASN A 18 3.40 3.33 -12.56
C ASN A 18 3.15 4.09 -13.88
N GLY A 19 3.70 3.59 -15.00
CA GLY A 19 3.56 4.24 -16.30
C GLY A 19 2.14 4.20 -16.86
N GLU A 20 1.40 3.09 -16.62
CA GLU A 20 -0.02 3.02 -17.01
C GLU A 20 -0.89 4.06 -16.30
N LYS A 21 -0.58 4.41 -15.06
CA LYS A 21 -1.30 5.46 -14.34
C LYS A 21 -1.05 6.85 -14.94
N ILE A 22 0.19 7.13 -15.32
CA ILE A 22 0.51 8.38 -16.03
C ILE A 22 -0.25 8.44 -17.36
N ASN A 23 -0.23 7.35 -18.12
CA ASN A 23 -0.90 7.29 -19.41
C ASN A 23 -2.44 7.39 -19.32
N LYS A 24 -3.01 7.15 -18.13
CA LYS A 24 -4.42 7.36 -17.79
C LYS A 24 -4.73 8.70 -17.15
N GLU A 25 -3.75 9.61 -17.10
CA GLU A 25 -3.86 10.91 -16.44
C GLU A 25 -4.14 10.83 -14.92
N GLU A 26 -3.80 9.69 -14.29
CA GLU A 26 -3.91 9.47 -12.85
C GLU A 26 -2.60 9.76 -12.09
N GLY A 27 -1.65 10.42 -12.76
CA GLY A 27 -0.35 10.74 -12.19
C GLY A 27 0.56 11.50 -13.16
N LYS A 28 1.77 11.81 -12.68
CA LYS A 28 2.78 12.57 -13.42
C LYS A 28 4.17 12.02 -13.15
N LEU A 29 5.05 12.03 -14.15
CA LEU A 29 6.48 11.80 -13.97
C LEU A 29 7.11 13.08 -13.41
N LEU A 30 7.73 13.00 -12.22
CA LEU A 30 8.36 14.14 -11.56
C LEU A 30 9.84 14.27 -11.91
N ALA A 31 10.55 13.12 -11.91
CA ALA A 31 11.99 13.12 -12.15
C ALA A 31 12.47 11.79 -12.70
N THR A 32 13.56 11.86 -13.43
CA THR A 32 14.35 10.70 -13.85
C THR A 32 15.84 10.92 -13.52
N ASN A 33 16.58 9.83 -13.42
CA ASN A 33 18.04 9.83 -13.41
C ASN A 33 18.54 8.67 -14.26
N LYS A 34 19.44 8.96 -15.22
CA LYS A 34 19.97 7.97 -16.17
C LYS A 34 18.92 7.25 -17.04
N ILE A 35 17.70 7.73 -17.06
CA ILE A 35 16.58 7.25 -17.87
C ILE A 35 16.11 8.42 -18.72
N PHE A 36 15.96 8.18 -20.02
CA PHE A 36 15.51 9.21 -20.95
C PHE A 36 14.04 9.55 -20.74
N ASP A 37 13.77 10.83 -20.64
CA ASP A 37 12.42 11.41 -20.62
C ASP A 37 12.31 12.38 -21.80
N ASP A 38 11.30 12.17 -22.66
CA ASP A 38 11.04 13.03 -23.82
C ASP A 38 10.19 14.26 -23.48
N CYS A 39 9.88 14.44 -22.20
CA CYS A 39 9.04 15.54 -21.69
C CYS A 39 7.64 15.63 -22.34
N SER A 40 7.17 14.57 -22.97
CA SER A 40 5.84 14.53 -23.62
C SER A 40 4.67 14.43 -22.63
N GLY A 41 4.97 14.26 -21.34
CA GLY A 41 3.99 13.96 -20.30
C GLY A 41 3.48 12.51 -20.33
N LYS A 42 3.98 11.68 -21.25
CA LYS A 42 3.68 10.24 -21.33
C LYS A 42 4.95 9.44 -21.05
N THR A 43 4.81 8.28 -20.45
CA THR A 43 5.94 7.40 -20.17
C THR A 43 5.95 6.21 -21.13
N SER A 44 7.01 6.10 -21.94
CA SER A 44 7.28 4.90 -22.72
C SER A 44 7.88 3.83 -21.83
N ILE A 45 7.08 2.85 -21.40
CA ILE A 45 7.52 1.73 -20.55
C ILE A 45 8.66 0.95 -21.26
N ALA A 46 8.57 0.77 -22.58
CA ALA A 46 9.57 0.05 -23.35
C ALA A 46 10.93 0.77 -23.38
N ASN A 47 10.92 2.09 -23.55
CA ASN A 47 12.16 2.90 -23.51
C ASN A 47 12.77 2.91 -22.11
N ALA A 48 11.98 3.17 -21.09
CA ALA A 48 12.42 3.12 -19.71
C ALA A 48 13.02 1.75 -19.34
N LEU A 49 12.35 0.65 -19.73
CA LEU A 49 12.86 -0.70 -19.51
C LEU A 49 14.23 -0.91 -20.15
N ARG A 50 14.40 -0.50 -21.42
CA ARG A 50 15.66 -0.60 -22.16
C ARG A 50 16.78 0.22 -21.49
N ASP A 51 16.47 1.41 -21.02
CA ASP A 51 17.45 2.25 -20.34
C ASP A 51 17.88 1.65 -19.00
N PHE A 52 16.95 1.17 -18.19
CA PHE A 52 17.28 0.46 -16.95
C PHE A 52 18.13 -0.80 -17.20
N GLN A 53 17.84 -1.55 -18.28
CA GLN A 53 18.56 -2.77 -18.62
C GLN A 53 20.05 -2.52 -18.89
N ARG A 54 20.45 -1.32 -19.35
CA ARG A 54 21.85 -0.94 -19.54
C ARG A 54 22.65 -0.94 -18.23
N TYR A 55 21.98 -0.76 -17.09
CA TYR A 55 22.57 -0.74 -15.76
C TYR A 55 22.42 -2.06 -15.01
N LEU A 56 21.73 -3.03 -15.60
CA LEU A 56 21.58 -4.38 -15.07
C LEU A 56 22.61 -5.30 -15.72
N SER A 57 23.69 -5.60 -15.00
CA SER A 57 24.71 -6.55 -15.47
C SER A 57 24.11 -7.93 -15.75
N PRO A 58 24.51 -8.63 -16.81
CA PRO A 58 24.08 -10.01 -17.09
C PRO A 58 24.49 -11.01 -15.97
N HIS A 59 25.47 -10.65 -15.15
CA HIS A 59 26.00 -11.49 -14.07
C HIS A 59 25.46 -11.15 -12.68
N ILE A 60 24.28 -10.56 -12.59
CA ILE A 60 23.65 -10.22 -11.32
C ILE A 60 23.32 -11.48 -10.54
N ARG A 61 23.84 -11.57 -9.30
CA ARG A 61 23.57 -12.69 -8.39
C ARG A 61 22.30 -12.50 -7.56
N THR A 62 21.77 -11.30 -7.46
CA THR A 62 20.56 -11.05 -6.67
C THR A 62 19.29 -11.35 -7.47
N GLU A 63 18.39 -12.14 -6.89
CA GLU A 63 17.08 -12.47 -7.47
C GLU A 63 16.12 -11.28 -7.51
N LYS A 64 16.35 -10.26 -6.69
CA LYS A 64 15.46 -9.10 -6.52
C LYS A 64 16.21 -7.78 -6.70
N PRO A 65 16.69 -7.47 -7.91
CA PRO A 65 17.46 -6.25 -8.16
C PRO A 65 16.62 -4.98 -8.16
N VAL A 66 15.32 -5.07 -8.36
CA VAL A 66 14.41 -3.93 -8.47
C VAL A 66 13.96 -3.46 -7.10
N VAL A 67 13.97 -2.14 -6.90
CA VAL A 67 13.47 -1.48 -5.70
C VAL A 67 12.31 -0.60 -6.05
N HIS A 68 11.19 -0.81 -5.39
CA HIS A 68 10.02 0.04 -5.48
C HIS A 68 9.77 0.70 -4.12
N ILE A 69 9.79 2.02 -4.09
CA ILE A 69 9.60 2.82 -2.88
C ILE A 69 8.32 3.64 -3.05
N SER A 70 7.47 3.67 -2.04
CA SER A 70 6.40 4.67 -1.98
C SER A 70 6.66 5.64 -0.83
N LEU A 71 6.66 6.94 -1.12
CA LEU A 71 6.74 8.02 -0.15
C LEU A 71 5.35 8.64 -0.01
N ASN A 72 4.85 8.64 1.20
CA ASN A 72 3.49 9.07 1.50
C ASN A 72 3.53 10.19 2.55
N PRO A 73 3.41 11.47 2.14
CA PRO A 73 3.24 12.60 3.04
C PRO A 73 1.97 12.44 3.90
N HIS A 74 1.81 13.27 4.92
CA HIS A 74 0.56 13.35 5.68
C HIS A 74 -0.57 13.83 4.74
N PRO A 75 -1.82 13.38 4.91
CA PRO A 75 -2.94 13.85 4.07
C PRO A 75 -3.15 15.36 4.05
N ASP A 76 -2.82 16.03 5.15
CA ASP A 76 -2.96 17.49 5.29
C ASP A 76 -1.78 18.27 4.67
N ASP A 77 -0.71 17.57 4.23
CA ASP A 77 0.40 18.22 3.53
C ASP A 77 0.04 18.48 2.08
N VAL A 78 0.10 19.74 1.67
CA VAL A 78 -0.06 20.17 0.28
C VAL A 78 1.32 20.49 -0.27
N LEU A 79 1.83 19.63 -1.15
CA LEU A 79 3.14 19.74 -1.74
C LEU A 79 3.03 20.06 -3.23
N THR A 80 3.86 20.99 -3.69
CA THR A 80 4.08 21.24 -5.12
C THR A 80 4.86 20.10 -5.77
N ASP A 81 4.81 19.99 -7.10
CA ASP A 81 5.57 18.99 -7.84
C ASP A 81 7.08 19.14 -7.59
N MET A 82 7.58 20.38 -7.50
CA MET A 82 8.99 20.68 -7.22
C MET A 82 9.41 20.25 -5.81
N GLU A 83 8.57 20.46 -4.81
CA GLU A 83 8.84 19.99 -3.44
C GLU A 83 8.86 18.48 -3.36
N MET A 84 7.91 17.81 -4.02
CA MET A 84 7.89 16.35 -4.12
C MET A 84 9.13 15.80 -4.80
N GLU A 85 9.55 16.40 -5.91
CA GLU A 85 10.77 16.03 -6.61
C GLU A 85 12.00 16.17 -5.69
N ASN A 86 12.16 17.32 -5.02
CA ASN A 86 13.28 17.59 -4.12
C ASN A 86 13.31 16.59 -2.95
N ILE A 87 12.16 16.30 -2.36
CA ILE A 87 12.03 15.31 -1.29
C ILE A 87 12.44 13.92 -1.79
N ALA A 88 11.99 13.51 -2.98
CA ALA A 88 12.33 12.21 -3.54
C ALA A 88 13.82 12.08 -3.86
N ARG A 89 14.43 13.12 -4.45
CA ARG A 89 15.86 13.17 -4.76
C ARG A 89 16.72 13.09 -3.49
N GLU A 90 16.40 13.90 -2.48
CA GLU A 90 17.12 13.90 -1.21
C GLU A 90 16.95 12.56 -0.46
N TYR A 91 15.76 11.99 -0.49
CA TYR A 91 15.51 10.67 0.07
C TYR A 91 16.38 9.60 -0.61
N LEU A 92 16.42 9.57 -1.95
CA LEU A 92 17.22 8.61 -2.71
C LEU A 92 18.72 8.77 -2.44
N GLU A 93 19.22 10.01 -2.41
CA GLU A 93 20.61 10.31 -2.09
C GLU A 93 20.99 9.76 -0.72
N ARG A 94 20.22 10.11 0.28
CA ARG A 94 20.46 9.67 1.67
C ARG A 94 20.27 8.17 1.88
N MET A 95 19.41 7.53 1.11
CA MET A 95 19.27 6.07 1.10
C MET A 95 20.44 5.35 0.42
N GLY A 96 21.25 6.07 -0.39
CA GLY A 96 22.33 5.50 -1.18
C GLY A 96 21.94 5.08 -2.59
N TYR A 97 20.79 5.55 -3.07
CA TYR A 97 20.31 5.31 -4.44
C TYR A 97 20.44 6.52 -5.35
N GLY A 98 21.04 7.63 -4.91
CA GLY A 98 21.13 8.87 -5.69
C GLY A 98 21.85 8.72 -7.03
N ASN A 99 22.87 7.85 -7.09
CA ASN A 99 23.61 7.58 -8.33
C ASN A 99 23.03 6.39 -9.14
N GLN A 100 21.90 5.80 -8.71
CA GLN A 100 21.27 4.73 -9.46
C GLN A 100 20.34 5.29 -10.56
N PRO A 101 20.04 4.51 -11.62
CA PRO A 101 18.94 4.86 -12.50
C PRO A 101 17.63 4.81 -11.70
N TYR A 102 16.81 5.85 -11.82
CA TYR A 102 15.50 5.88 -11.16
C TYR A 102 14.47 6.70 -11.94
N MET A 103 13.21 6.43 -11.65
CA MET A 103 12.08 7.24 -12.06
C MET A 103 11.23 7.55 -10.84
N VAL A 104 10.80 8.80 -10.70
CA VAL A 104 9.92 9.30 -9.63
C VAL A 104 8.56 9.66 -10.22
N TYR A 105 7.54 9.02 -9.72
CA TYR A 105 6.15 9.21 -10.16
C TYR A 105 5.32 9.84 -9.04
N LYS A 106 4.52 10.83 -9.36
CA LYS A 106 3.42 11.32 -8.53
C LYS A 106 2.16 10.56 -8.91
N HIS A 107 1.41 10.06 -7.94
CA HIS A 107 0.10 9.47 -8.16
C HIS A 107 -0.99 10.34 -7.52
N GLU A 108 -2.10 10.51 -8.24
CA GLU A 108 -3.26 11.32 -7.86
C GLU A 108 -4.55 10.49 -7.82
N ASP A 109 -4.44 9.16 -7.85
CA ASP A 109 -5.53 8.19 -7.84
C ASP A 109 -6.28 8.05 -6.51
N ILE A 110 -5.87 8.79 -5.51
CA ILE A 110 -6.50 8.87 -4.18
C ILE A 110 -6.47 10.31 -3.67
N ASP A 111 -7.32 10.64 -2.68
CA ASP A 111 -7.46 12.00 -2.12
C ASP A 111 -6.17 12.68 -1.64
N ARG A 112 -5.07 11.96 -1.56
CA ARG A 112 -3.75 12.50 -1.21
C ARG A 112 -2.74 12.16 -2.29
N HIS A 113 -1.93 13.13 -2.62
CA HIS A 113 -0.79 12.93 -3.50
C HIS A 113 0.27 12.08 -2.79
N HIS A 114 0.88 11.16 -3.53
CA HIS A 114 1.95 10.33 -3.02
C HIS A 114 2.92 9.98 -4.16
N MET A 115 4.16 9.68 -3.78
CA MET A 115 5.19 9.38 -4.76
C MET A 115 5.50 7.88 -4.80
N HIS A 116 5.77 7.40 -6.00
CA HIS A 116 6.36 6.09 -6.24
C HIS A 116 7.70 6.26 -6.94
N ILE A 117 8.69 5.52 -6.49
CA ILE A 117 10.03 5.52 -7.05
C ILE A 117 10.36 4.11 -7.49
N VAL A 118 10.79 3.97 -8.72
CA VAL A 118 11.35 2.72 -9.26
C VAL A 118 12.84 2.93 -9.47
N THR A 119 13.65 2.06 -8.87
CA THR A 119 15.12 2.07 -9.01
C THR A 119 15.68 0.65 -8.91
N ILE A 120 16.97 0.49 -9.01
CA ILE A 120 17.68 -0.78 -8.85
C ILE A 120 18.68 -0.68 -7.70
N ARG A 121 18.99 -1.84 -7.08
CA ARG A 121 19.93 -1.94 -5.96
C ARG A 121 21.21 -2.70 -6.30
N VAL A 122 21.62 -2.65 -7.54
CA VAL A 122 22.87 -3.25 -7.99
C VAL A 122 23.74 -2.17 -8.63
N ASP A 123 25.03 -2.21 -8.35
CA ASP A 123 26.01 -1.33 -8.97
C ASP A 123 26.41 -1.80 -10.38
N GLU A 124 27.28 -1.06 -11.05
CA GLU A 124 27.77 -1.36 -12.40
C GLU A 124 28.48 -2.72 -12.50
N ASN A 125 29.00 -3.24 -11.38
CA ASN A 125 29.63 -4.54 -11.30
C ASN A 125 28.67 -5.68 -10.96
N GLY A 126 27.36 -5.38 -10.87
CA GLY A 126 26.33 -6.34 -10.47
C GLY A 126 26.32 -6.68 -8.97
N LYS A 127 27.09 -5.94 -8.15
CA LYS A 127 27.11 -6.10 -6.70
C LYS A 127 25.88 -5.42 -6.09
N CYS A 128 25.25 -6.10 -5.15
CA CYS A 128 24.08 -5.57 -4.44
C CYS A 128 24.51 -4.45 -3.47
N LEU A 129 23.84 -3.30 -3.55
CA LEU A 129 23.97 -2.22 -2.57
C LEU A 129 23.51 -2.68 -1.21
N ASP A 130 24.16 -2.20 -0.15
CA ASP A 130 23.84 -2.58 1.22
C ASP A 130 22.41 -2.12 1.59
N SER A 131 21.57 -3.08 1.87
CA SER A 131 20.16 -2.85 2.26
C SER A 131 19.89 -3.18 3.73
N ARG A 132 20.93 -3.47 4.51
CA ARG A 132 20.79 -3.70 5.95
C ARG A 132 20.29 -2.45 6.62
N TYR A 133 19.39 -2.64 7.57
CA TYR A 133 18.78 -1.53 8.33
C TYR A 133 18.02 -0.49 7.49
N ASN A 134 17.70 -0.77 6.22
CA ASN A 134 16.96 0.17 5.36
C ASN A 134 15.70 0.73 6.01
N TYR A 135 15.00 -0.07 6.81
CA TYR A 135 13.81 0.40 7.53
C TYR A 135 14.14 1.51 8.55
N HIS A 136 15.18 1.32 9.36
CA HIS A 136 15.60 2.30 10.37
C HIS A 136 16.14 3.57 9.71
N LYS A 137 17.02 3.37 8.71
CA LYS A 137 17.60 4.46 7.90
C LYS A 137 16.50 5.28 7.22
N SER A 138 15.57 4.63 6.53
CA SER A 138 14.44 5.26 5.87
C SER A 138 13.55 6.04 6.84
N LYS A 139 13.30 5.47 8.05
CA LYS A 139 12.51 6.16 9.07
C LYS A 139 13.20 7.42 9.59
N ALA A 140 14.51 7.39 9.83
CA ALA A 140 15.27 8.57 10.23
C ALA A 140 15.21 9.64 9.13
N ILE A 141 15.51 9.27 7.90
CA ILE A 141 15.48 10.20 6.76
C ILE A 141 14.09 10.83 6.59
N THR A 142 13.01 10.05 6.67
CA THR A 142 11.66 10.62 6.53
C THR A 142 11.29 11.57 7.66
N ARG A 143 11.82 11.39 8.89
CA ARG A 143 11.64 12.35 9.99
C ARG A 143 12.37 13.66 9.76
N ASP A 144 13.62 13.58 9.31
CA ASP A 144 14.41 14.76 9.00
C ASP A 144 13.80 15.55 7.82
N LEU A 145 13.27 14.83 6.81
CA LEU A 145 12.57 15.47 5.70
C LEU A 145 11.25 16.13 6.13
N GLU A 146 10.47 15.50 7.04
CA GLU A 146 9.28 16.12 7.63
C GLU A 146 9.64 17.43 8.33
N GLU A 147 10.75 17.46 9.09
CA GLU A 147 11.21 18.66 9.78
C GLU A 147 11.73 19.72 8.80
N LYS A 148 12.58 19.34 7.84
CA LYS A 148 13.17 20.25 6.88
C LYS A 148 12.13 20.95 5.99
N TYR A 149 11.12 20.21 5.55
CA TYR A 149 10.05 20.72 4.68
C TYR A 149 8.80 21.17 5.45
N ASN A 150 8.88 21.27 6.79
CA ASN A 150 7.79 21.67 7.68
C ASN A 150 6.49 20.86 7.45
N LEU A 151 6.62 19.55 7.32
CA LEU A 151 5.51 18.64 7.06
C LEU A 151 4.96 18.06 8.36
N HIS A 152 3.70 17.66 8.34
CA HIS A 152 3.08 16.94 9.44
C HIS A 152 3.73 15.56 9.66
N LYS A 153 3.93 15.19 10.92
CA LYS A 153 4.45 13.85 11.26
C LYS A 153 3.44 12.79 10.92
N ALA A 154 3.74 11.97 9.92
CA ALA A 154 2.88 10.88 9.48
C ALA A 154 3.20 9.59 10.25
N ASP A 155 2.60 9.38 11.42
CA ASP A 155 2.72 8.13 12.16
C ASP A 155 1.71 7.08 11.70
N ARG A 156 2.16 5.80 11.62
CA ARG A 156 1.26 4.68 11.28
C ARG A 156 0.09 4.50 12.26
N LYS A 157 0.25 4.96 13.50
CA LYS A 157 -0.78 4.84 14.54
C LYS A 157 -1.95 5.80 14.32
N GLN A 158 -1.73 7.01 13.81
CA GLN A 158 -2.81 7.95 13.49
C GLN A 158 -3.71 7.45 12.36
N ARG A 159 -3.17 6.71 11.37
CA ARG A 159 -3.97 6.14 10.27
C ARG A 159 -5.07 5.15 10.69
N GLN A 160 -4.99 4.55 11.88
CA GLN A 160 -6.03 3.63 12.36
C GLN A 160 -7.17 4.37 13.10
N ALA A 161 -6.91 5.58 13.62
CA ALA A 161 -7.91 6.37 14.33
C ALA A 161 -8.81 7.20 13.40
N ASP A 162 -8.32 7.58 12.21
CA ASP A 162 -8.99 8.57 11.34
C ASP A 162 -9.74 7.96 10.14
N ASN A 163 -9.94 6.65 10.08
CA ASN A 163 -10.86 6.10 9.09
C ASN A 163 -12.31 6.23 9.62
N PRO A 164 -13.06 7.25 9.18
CA PRO A 164 -14.44 7.40 9.62
C PRO A 164 -15.21 6.15 9.21
N LEU A 165 -16.01 5.62 10.13
CA LEU A 165 -16.92 4.51 9.84
C LEU A 165 -17.91 4.97 8.79
N ARG A 166 -17.75 4.47 7.57
CA ARG A 166 -18.64 4.74 6.45
C ARG A 166 -19.31 3.46 5.98
N LYS A 167 -20.58 3.56 5.57
CA LYS A 167 -21.24 2.45 4.88
C LYS A 167 -20.53 2.21 3.55
N VAL A 168 -20.40 0.93 3.21
CA VAL A 168 -19.87 0.54 1.89
C VAL A 168 -20.88 0.93 0.82
N ASP A 169 -20.40 1.62 -0.20
CA ASP A 169 -21.16 1.98 -1.39
C ASP A 169 -20.54 1.27 -2.59
N ALA A 170 -21.23 0.25 -3.09
CA ALA A 170 -20.75 -0.55 -4.20
C ALA A 170 -20.79 0.19 -5.56
N SER A 171 -21.49 1.33 -5.64
CA SER A 171 -21.52 2.18 -6.84
C SER A 171 -20.26 3.04 -6.98
N GLN A 172 -19.55 3.27 -5.88
CA GLN A 172 -18.31 4.03 -5.87
C GLN A 172 -17.10 3.10 -6.01
N GLY A 173 -16.08 3.55 -6.72
CA GLY A 173 -14.89 2.75 -7.02
C GLY A 173 -14.17 2.16 -5.79
N ASN A 174 -13.37 1.11 -6.01
CA ASN A 174 -12.53 0.44 -5.00
C ASN A 174 -13.30 -0.19 -3.82
N VAL A 175 -14.38 -0.92 -4.12
CA VAL A 175 -15.22 -1.64 -3.15
C VAL A 175 -14.40 -2.49 -2.16
N LYS A 176 -13.34 -3.16 -2.64
CA LYS A 176 -12.44 -3.95 -1.78
C LYS A 176 -11.80 -3.10 -0.68
N LYS A 177 -11.35 -1.89 -0.99
CA LYS A 177 -10.72 -0.98 -0.03
C LYS A 177 -11.76 -0.44 0.96
N GLN A 178 -12.96 -0.13 0.49
CA GLN A 178 -14.07 0.29 1.35
C GLN A 178 -14.41 -0.81 2.36
N VAL A 179 -14.63 -2.05 1.91
CA VAL A 179 -14.91 -3.20 2.79
C VAL A 179 -13.75 -3.41 3.78
N ALA A 180 -12.51 -3.39 3.32
CA ALA A 180 -11.34 -3.59 4.17
C ALA A 180 -11.22 -2.52 5.27
N ASN A 181 -11.42 -1.25 4.92
CA ASN A 181 -11.34 -0.14 5.86
C ASN A 181 -12.47 -0.21 6.88
N THR A 182 -13.72 -0.39 6.42
CA THR A 182 -14.89 -0.47 7.29
C THR A 182 -14.79 -1.65 8.27
N VAL A 183 -14.44 -2.84 7.80
CA VAL A 183 -14.27 -4.02 8.66
C VAL A 183 -13.20 -3.80 9.74
N LYS A 184 -12.06 -3.21 9.39
CA LYS A 184 -11.00 -2.88 10.36
C LYS A 184 -11.46 -1.86 11.39
N SER A 185 -12.13 -0.79 10.93
CA SER A 185 -12.65 0.27 11.81
C SER A 185 -13.74 -0.26 12.75
N LEU A 186 -14.66 -1.11 12.28
CA LEU A 186 -15.63 -1.79 13.11
C LEU A 186 -14.97 -2.64 14.21
N CYS A 187 -13.96 -3.42 13.84
CA CYS A 187 -13.18 -4.21 14.79
C CYS A 187 -12.41 -3.36 15.81
N ALA A 188 -12.03 -2.15 15.49
CA ALA A 188 -11.34 -1.24 16.40
C ALA A 188 -12.30 -0.53 17.35
N THR A 189 -13.48 -0.13 16.84
CA THR A 189 -14.43 0.73 17.55
C THR A 189 -15.40 -0.07 18.42
N TYR A 190 -15.92 -1.20 17.90
CA TYR A 190 -17.00 -1.94 18.57
C TYR A 190 -16.51 -3.21 19.28
N ARG A 191 -17.27 -3.61 20.29
CA ARG A 191 -17.14 -4.88 21.01
C ARG A 191 -18.30 -5.77 20.62
N PHE A 192 -18.00 -7.04 20.37
CA PHE A 192 -18.96 -8.07 20.02
C PHE A 192 -18.50 -9.41 20.58
N GLN A 193 -19.44 -10.28 21.01
CA GLN A 193 -19.14 -11.52 21.71
C GLN A 193 -19.51 -12.77 20.90
N SER A 194 -20.27 -12.60 19.84
CA SER A 194 -20.75 -13.69 19.01
C SER A 194 -20.61 -13.38 17.51
N LEU A 195 -20.63 -14.42 16.70
CA LEU A 195 -20.64 -14.28 15.26
C LEU A 195 -21.92 -13.60 14.76
N GLY A 196 -23.06 -13.84 15.46
CA GLY A 196 -24.32 -13.18 15.16
C GLY A 196 -24.26 -11.67 15.34
N GLU A 197 -23.75 -11.21 16.49
CA GLU A 197 -23.53 -9.78 16.75
C GLU A 197 -22.59 -9.15 15.72
N TYR A 198 -21.50 -9.87 15.37
CA TYR A 198 -20.55 -9.37 14.39
C TYR A 198 -21.17 -9.26 13.00
N ARG A 199 -22.00 -10.25 12.59
CA ARG A 199 -22.76 -10.18 11.32
C ARG A 199 -23.76 -9.04 11.32
N ALA A 200 -24.52 -8.86 12.40
CA ALA A 200 -25.47 -7.77 12.55
C ALA A 200 -24.76 -6.40 12.47
N LEU A 201 -23.60 -6.26 13.12
CA LEU A 201 -22.80 -5.04 13.03
C LEU A 201 -22.33 -4.76 11.61
N LEU A 202 -21.84 -5.77 10.89
CA LEU A 202 -21.38 -5.64 9.51
C LEU A 202 -22.53 -5.25 8.55
N SER A 203 -23.73 -5.80 8.75
CA SER A 203 -24.88 -5.51 7.89
C SER A 203 -25.32 -4.04 7.96
N LEU A 204 -25.15 -3.37 9.10
CA LEU A 204 -25.40 -1.93 9.24
C LEU A 204 -24.52 -1.06 8.33
N TYR A 205 -23.42 -1.64 7.85
CA TYR A 205 -22.43 -0.99 7.00
C TYR A 205 -22.36 -1.56 5.58
N ASN A 206 -23.43 -2.23 5.14
CA ASN A 206 -23.54 -2.83 3.82
C ASN A 206 -22.45 -3.90 3.57
N ILE A 207 -22.17 -4.73 4.56
CA ILE A 207 -21.23 -5.83 4.46
C ILE A 207 -21.88 -7.12 4.97
N SER A 208 -21.85 -8.18 4.18
CA SER A 208 -22.21 -9.53 4.59
C SER A 208 -20.96 -10.37 4.91
N LEU A 209 -21.10 -11.30 5.83
CA LEU A 209 -20.05 -12.23 6.26
C LEU A 209 -20.49 -13.67 6.13
N GLU A 210 -19.72 -14.46 5.41
CA GLU A 210 -19.87 -15.90 5.29
C GLU A 210 -18.71 -16.63 5.96
N GLU A 211 -19.04 -17.70 6.65
CA GLU A 211 -18.08 -18.66 7.19
C GLU A 211 -17.95 -19.81 6.18
N VAL A 212 -16.74 -19.99 5.66
CA VAL A 212 -16.45 -21.05 4.68
C VAL A 212 -15.57 -22.09 5.33
N ARG A 213 -15.98 -23.35 5.24
CA ARG A 213 -15.21 -24.52 5.66
C ARG A 213 -15.04 -25.46 4.47
N GLY A 214 -13.94 -26.15 4.40
CA GLY A 214 -13.68 -27.12 3.34
C GLY A 214 -12.37 -27.83 3.59
N GLU A 215 -12.07 -28.79 2.72
CA GLU A 215 -10.85 -29.59 2.74
C GLU A 215 -10.06 -29.36 1.46
N VAL A 216 -8.75 -29.25 1.59
CA VAL A 216 -7.82 -29.21 0.46
C VAL A 216 -6.72 -30.25 0.74
N GLY A 217 -6.78 -31.39 0.07
CA GLY A 217 -5.95 -32.55 0.40
C GLY A 217 -6.30 -33.06 1.80
N GLU A 218 -5.30 -33.27 2.62
CA GLU A 218 -5.44 -33.72 4.03
C GLU A 218 -5.66 -32.56 5.01
N SER A 219 -5.77 -31.31 4.54
CA SER A 219 -5.86 -30.12 5.38
C SER A 219 -7.24 -29.50 5.34
N GLU A 220 -7.89 -29.40 6.51
CA GLU A 220 -9.12 -28.61 6.66
C GLU A 220 -8.80 -27.11 6.66
N TYR A 221 -9.61 -26.35 5.93
CA TYR A 221 -9.57 -24.89 6.03
C TYR A 221 -10.85 -24.31 6.57
N HIS A 222 -10.70 -23.25 7.35
CA HIS A 222 -11.78 -22.50 7.93
C HIS A 222 -11.50 -21.00 7.72
N GLY A 223 -12.36 -20.30 7.00
CA GLY A 223 -12.16 -18.92 6.59
C GLY A 223 -13.42 -18.06 6.66
N PHE A 224 -13.22 -16.75 6.66
CA PHE A 224 -14.26 -15.76 6.46
C PHE A 224 -14.17 -15.15 5.08
N VAL A 225 -15.35 -14.89 4.49
CA VAL A 225 -15.53 -14.19 3.23
C VAL A 225 -16.46 -13.01 3.45
N TYR A 226 -16.01 -11.83 3.07
CA TYR A 226 -16.75 -10.58 3.18
C TYR A 226 -17.26 -10.17 1.80
N SER A 227 -18.52 -9.75 1.70
CA SER A 227 -19.10 -9.22 0.47
C SER A 227 -19.73 -7.86 0.73
N ALA A 228 -19.61 -6.94 -0.21
CA ALA A 228 -20.43 -5.74 -0.18
C ALA A 228 -21.89 -6.10 -0.45
N THR A 229 -22.82 -5.36 0.17
CA THR A 229 -24.25 -5.50 -0.09
C THR A 229 -24.85 -4.18 -0.52
N ASP A 230 -25.98 -4.25 -1.22
CA ASP A 230 -26.83 -3.10 -1.48
C ASP A 230 -27.66 -2.72 -0.22
N GLY A 231 -28.47 -1.69 -0.33
CA GLY A 231 -29.36 -1.23 0.75
C GLY A 231 -30.45 -2.25 1.15
N GLN A 232 -30.64 -3.32 0.36
CA GLN A 232 -31.60 -4.41 0.61
C GLN A 232 -30.92 -5.67 1.16
N GLY A 233 -29.58 -5.67 1.28
CA GLY A 233 -28.79 -6.79 1.77
C GLY A 233 -28.36 -7.80 0.71
N ASN A 234 -28.65 -7.57 -0.57
CA ASN A 234 -28.18 -8.43 -1.65
C ASN A 234 -26.69 -8.21 -1.89
N LYS A 235 -25.94 -9.28 -2.13
CA LYS A 235 -24.50 -9.19 -2.42
C LYS A 235 -24.25 -8.52 -3.77
N VAL A 236 -23.30 -7.60 -3.76
CA VAL A 236 -22.87 -6.84 -4.94
C VAL A 236 -21.37 -7.04 -5.18
N GLY A 237 -21.01 -7.36 -6.41
CA GLY A 237 -19.62 -7.56 -6.81
C GLY A 237 -18.99 -8.85 -6.30
N ASN A 238 -17.65 -8.91 -6.34
CA ASN A 238 -16.91 -10.11 -5.96
C ASN A 238 -16.69 -10.19 -4.45
N PRO A 239 -16.81 -11.39 -3.84
CA PRO A 239 -16.50 -11.59 -2.44
C PRO A 239 -15.00 -11.53 -2.16
N PHE A 240 -14.62 -11.12 -0.95
CA PHE A 240 -13.24 -10.96 -0.52
C PHE A 240 -12.90 -11.91 0.63
N LYS A 241 -11.94 -12.82 0.42
CA LYS A 241 -11.41 -13.66 1.50
C LYS A 241 -10.76 -12.79 2.58
N ALA A 242 -10.99 -13.08 3.86
CA ALA A 242 -10.40 -12.36 4.98
C ALA A 242 -8.88 -12.25 4.89
N SER A 243 -8.19 -13.29 4.38
CA SER A 243 -6.74 -13.30 4.15
C SER A 243 -6.25 -12.25 3.14
N LYS A 244 -7.14 -11.80 2.24
CA LYS A 244 -6.87 -10.74 1.25
C LYS A 244 -7.20 -9.33 1.75
N ILE A 245 -7.84 -9.25 2.92
CA ILE A 245 -8.13 -8.00 3.63
C ILE A 245 -7.05 -7.74 4.67
N ASP A 246 -7.01 -8.56 5.73
CA ASP A 246 -6.04 -8.46 6.81
C ASP A 246 -6.09 -9.70 7.72
N ARG A 247 -4.97 -10.05 8.36
CA ARG A 247 -4.92 -11.14 9.34
C ARG A 247 -5.80 -10.89 10.57
N SER A 248 -6.03 -9.62 10.93
CA SER A 248 -6.81 -9.22 12.12
C SER A 248 -8.31 -9.44 11.98
N VAL A 249 -8.82 -9.71 10.77
CA VAL A 249 -10.23 -9.94 10.47
C VAL A 249 -10.54 -11.39 10.06
N GLY A 250 -9.55 -12.28 10.19
CA GLY A 250 -9.72 -13.71 9.97
C GLY A 250 -10.39 -14.42 11.16
N VAL A 251 -10.87 -15.65 10.95
CA VAL A 251 -11.62 -16.46 11.94
C VAL A 251 -10.95 -16.50 13.30
N LYS A 252 -9.65 -16.85 13.35
CA LYS A 252 -8.89 -16.95 14.61
C LYS A 252 -8.85 -15.60 15.36
N ALA A 253 -8.65 -14.51 14.66
CA ALA A 253 -8.56 -13.18 15.25
C ALA A 253 -9.94 -12.70 15.76
N ILE A 254 -11.01 -12.92 15.01
CA ILE A 254 -12.37 -12.54 15.42
C ILE A 254 -12.84 -13.38 16.60
N LYS A 255 -12.63 -14.71 16.62
CA LYS A 255 -12.95 -15.55 17.79
C LYS A 255 -12.19 -15.11 19.06
N LYS A 256 -10.91 -14.71 18.93
CA LYS A 256 -10.15 -14.15 20.05
C LYS A 256 -10.77 -12.86 20.59
N ARG A 257 -11.37 -12.03 19.72
CA ARG A 257 -12.08 -10.81 20.12
C ARG A 257 -13.36 -11.11 20.91
N PHE A 258 -14.10 -12.18 20.57
CA PHE A 258 -15.28 -12.60 21.35
C PHE A 258 -14.90 -12.89 22.81
N VAL A 259 -13.86 -13.69 23.01
CA VAL A 259 -13.38 -14.04 24.35
C VAL A 259 -12.93 -12.77 25.13
N TYR A 260 -12.21 -11.88 24.47
CA TYR A 260 -11.75 -10.64 25.11
C TYR A 260 -12.92 -9.71 25.48
N SER A 261 -13.91 -9.57 24.60
CA SER A 261 -15.09 -8.74 24.84
C SER A 261 -15.94 -9.29 25.99
N ALA A 262 -16.13 -10.60 26.04
CA ALA A 262 -16.87 -11.27 27.12
C ALA A 262 -16.21 -11.07 28.50
N LYS A 263 -14.87 -11.12 28.58
CA LYS A 263 -14.14 -10.87 29.82
C LYS A 263 -14.28 -9.42 30.31
N LYS A 264 -14.23 -8.43 29.42
CA LYS A 264 -14.35 -7.01 29.80
C LYS A 264 -15.75 -6.60 30.24
N LEU A 265 -16.79 -7.28 29.78
CA LEU A 265 -18.17 -6.98 30.18
C LEU A 265 -18.57 -7.60 31.51
N LYS A 266 -17.87 -8.67 31.96
CA LYS A 266 -18.07 -9.26 33.30
C LYS A 266 -17.45 -8.43 34.45
N HIS A 267 -16.62 -7.46 34.14
CA HIS A 267 -15.95 -6.59 35.11
C HIS A 267 -16.52 -5.15 35.15
N ARG A 268 -17.69 -4.92 34.57
CA ARG A 268 -18.52 -3.72 34.73
C ARG A 268 -19.84 -4.09 35.43
#